data_828dd8c4bf4a7995efc217e67b66d2e2
#
_entry.id   828dd8c4bf4a7995efc217e67b66d2e2
#
_cell.length_a   1.000
_cell.length_b   1.000
_cell.length_c   1.000
_cell.angle_alpha   90.00
_cell.angle_beta   90.00
_cell.angle_gamma   90.00
#
_symmetry.space_group_name_H-M   'P 1'
#
loop_
_entity.id
_entity.type
_entity.pdbx_description
1 polymer ?
#
loop_
_entity_poly.entity_id
_entity_poly.type
_entity_poly.pdbx_seq_one_letter_code
_entity_poly.pdbx_strand_id
1 'polypeptide(L)'
;MNFLEENQFIIVKDHSVSKETFSLLHNKEYDLLKTTPTPSLDVLPKYYESEDYISHTDGKRTLFEKIYHLVKRNAIKGKVSLITNEQNQKGKLLDIGSGTGDFLVEAKNQGWDILGYEPNSDAKNLAVNKGVTFTEDIFALPENSFDVVTMWHILEQ
;
A
#
# COMPACT_ATOMS: atom_id res chain seq x y z
N MET A 1 22.03 -7.52 1.12
CA MET A 1 22.38 -6.08 0.94
C MET A 1 23.15 -5.62 2.15
N ASN A 2 24.30 -4.96 1.96
CA ASN A 2 25.08 -4.43 3.07
C ASN A 2 25.03 -2.90 3.04
N PHE A 3 24.29 -2.30 4.00
CA PHE A 3 24.23 -0.86 4.20
C PHE A 3 25.18 -0.49 5.33
N LEU A 4 26.29 0.14 5.00
CA LEU A 4 27.26 0.64 5.97
C LEU A 4 26.88 2.05 6.41
N GLU A 5 27.23 2.41 7.67
CA GLU A 5 27.00 3.77 8.19
C GLU A 5 27.66 4.86 7.34
N GLU A 6 28.76 4.52 6.67
CA GLU A 6 29.48 5.40 5.74
C GLU A 6 28.65 5.84 4.53
N ASN A 7 27.53 5.16 4.27
CA ASN A 7 26.60 5.47 3.18
C ASN A 7 25.40 6.30 3.63
N GLN A 8 25.49 6.94 4.80
CA GLN A 8 24.40 7.82 5.26
C GLN A 8 24.17 8.94 4.24
N PHE A 9 22.93 8.99 3.71
CA PHE A 9 22.50 9.96 2.71
C PHE A 9 21.92 11.22 3.36
N ILE A 10 20.98 11.03 4.28
CA ILE A 10 20.31 12.13 4.98
C ILE A 10 19.73 11.65 6.33
N ILE A 11 19.58 12.60 7.25
CA ILE A 11 18.84 12.39 8.50
C ILE A 11 17.45 13.01 8.34
N VAL A 12 16.41 12.26 8.69
CA VAL A 12 15.01 12.69 8.62
C VAL A 12 14.33 12.51 9.96
N LYS A 13 13.42 13.43 10.29
CA LYS A 13 12.60 13.33 11.49
C LYS A 13 11.16 13.00 11.08
N ASP A 14 10.56 11.99 11.72
CA ASP A 14 9.13 11.76 11.61
C ASP A 14 8.36 12.87 12.34
N HIS A 15 7.61 13.66 11.58
CA HIS A 15 6.79 14.74 12.12
C HIS A 15 5.33 14.33 12.29
N SER A 16 4.95 13.13 11.88
CA SER A 16 3.56 12.65 11.88
C SER A 16 3.24 11.84 13.14
N VAL A 17 3.89 10.73 13.35
CA VAL A 17 3.53 9.74 14.38
C VAL A 17 4.53 9.67 15.51
N SER A 18 5.71 9.11 15.27
CA SER A 18 6.66 8.76 16.33
C SER A 18 7.47 9.94 16.87
N LYS A 19 7.64 11.00 16.07
CA LYS A 19 8.53 12.15 16.33
C LYS A 19 10.01 11.76 16.43
N GLU A 20 10.36 10.54 16.12
CA GLU A 20 11.72 10.00 16.14
C GLU A 20 12.54 10.48 14.94
N THR A 21 13.84 10.28 15.04
CA THR A 21 14.79 10.66 13.98
C THR A 21 15.40 9.40 13.39
N PHE A 22 15.41 9.33 12.08
CA PHE A 22 15.93 8.23 11.29
C PHE A 22 17.03 8.70 10.36
N SER A 23 17.95 7.80 10.02
CA SER A 23 18.91 8.01 8.95
C SER A 23 18.52 7.20 7.73
N LEU A 24 18.66 7.78 6.54
CA LEU A 24 18.55 7.05 5.29
C LEU A 24 19.96 6.66 4.84
N LEU A 25 20.19 5.37 4.67
CA LEU A 25 21.42 4.80 4.14
C LEU A 25 21.25 4.52 2.66
N HIS A 26 22.21 4.96 1.84
CA HIS A 26 22.15 4.76 0.39
C HIS A 26 22.99 3.56 -0.04
N ASN A 27 22.37 2.61 -0.70
CA ASN A 27 23.06 1.55 -1.42
C ASN A 27 23.24 1.97 -2.88
N LYS A 28 24.50 2.25 -3.26
CA LYS A 28 24.83 2.73 -4.61
C LYS A 28 24.68 1.68 -5.71
N GLU A 29 24.81 0.39 -5.36
CA GLU A 29 24.71 -0.70 -6.34
C GLU A 29 23.29 -0.84 -6.89
N TYR A 30 22.29 -0.67 -6.00
CA TYR A 30 20.87 -0.83 -6.35
C TYR A 30 20.11 0.50 -6.40
N ASP A 31 20.78 1.62 -6.11
CA ASP A 31 20.19 2.96 -5.98
C ASP A 31 18.98 2.98 -5.03
N LEU A 32 19.11 2.29 -3.89
CA LEU A 32 18.06 2.17 -2.88
C LEU A 32 18.45 2.90 -1.59
N LEU A 33 17.44 3.48 -0.94
CA LEU A 33 17.55 4.04 0.40
C LEU A 33 16.95 3.08 1.42
N LYS A 34 17.64 2.89 2.54
CA LYS A 34 17.16 2.12 3.69
C LYS A 34 17.04 3.01 4.91
N THR A 35 15.89 3.00 5.56
CA THR A 35 15.67 3.68 6.84
C THR A 35 16.35 2.92 7.98
N THR A 36 17.05 3.64 8.85
CA THR A 36 17.71 3.09 10.05
C THR A 36 17.55 4.04 11.25
N PRO A 37 17.34 3.52 12.49
CA PRO A 37 17.12 2.11 12.81
C PRO A 37 15.81 1.60 12.19
N THR A 38 15.79 0.34 11.74
CA THR A 38 14.54 -0.31 11.30
C THR A 38 13.76 -0.74 12.54
N PRO A 39 12.50 -0.30 12.71
CA PRO A 39 11.67 -0.75 13.81
C PRO A 39 11.49 -2.27 13.80
N SER A 40 11.44 -2.87 15.00
CA SER A 40 11.11 -4.29 15.10
C SER A 40 9.64 -4.56 14.77
N LEU A 41 9.31 -5.77 14.32
CA LEU A 41 7.97 -6.12 13.87
C LEU A 41 6.88 -5.92 14.92
N ASP A 42 7.22 -6.05 16.20
CA ASP A 42 6.31 -5.84 17.33
C ASP A 42 6.01 -4.34 17.59
N VAL A 43 6.93 -3.46 17.22
CA VAL A 43 6.78 -2.00 17.37
C VAL A 43 6.23 -1.35 16.10
N LEU A 44 6.46 -1.96 14.95
CA LEU A 44 6.09 -1.44 13.64
C LEU A 44 4.63 -0.92 13.55
N PRO A 45 3.61 -1.59 14.12
CA PRO A 45 2.23 -1.12 14.07
C PRO A 45 2.03 0.29 14.61
N LYS A 46 2.82 0.71 15.63
CA LYS A 46 2.71 2.05 16.23
C LYS A 46 3.01 3.19 15.25
N TYR A 47 3.81 2.94 14.23
CA TYR A 47 4.14 3.94 13.20
C TYR A 47 3.01 4.16 12.20
N TYR A 48 1.97 3.30 12.23
CA TYR A 48 0.77 3.41 11.39
C TYR A 48 -0.44 3.96 12.15
N GLU A 49 -0.31 4.20 13.48
CA GLU A 49 -1.35 4.79 14.33
C GLU A 49 -1.34 6.32 14.22
N SER A 50 -1.59 6.87 13.01
CA SER A 50 -1.79 8.30 12.89
C SER A 50 -3.24 8.68 13.23
N GLU A 51 -3.45 9.82 13.88
CA GLU A 51 -4.80 10.37 14.13
C GLU A 51 -5.58 10.57 12.82
N ASP A 52 -4.89 10.83 11.73
CA ASP A 52 -5.47 10.96 10.39
C ASP A 52 -5.99 9.62 9.84
N TYR A 53 -5.44 8.48 10.28
CA TYR A 53 -5.90 7.15 9.89
C TYR A 53 -7.15 6.72 10.68
N ILE A 54 -7.28 7.19 11.93
CA ILE A 54 -8.38 6.85 12.85
C ILE A 54 -9.59 7.76 12.67
N SER A 55 -9.44 8.97 12.11
CA SER A 55 -10.50 9.98 12.02
C SER A 55 -11.59 9.70 10.97
N HIS A 56 -11.69 8.48 10.46
CA HIS A 56 -12.75 8.08 9.52
C HIS A 56 -14.02 7.51 10.17
N THR A 57 -14.16 7.61 11.49
CA THR A 57 -15.37 7.20 12.22
C THR A 57 -16.09 8.41 12.79
N ASP A 58 -17.28 8.65 12.22
CA ASP A 58 -18.39 9.46 12.70
C ASP A 58 -18.31 11.01 12.71
N GLY A 59 -19.15 11.58 11.87
CA GLY A 59 -19.86 12.83 12.14
C GLY A 59 -19.46 14.03 11.28
N LYS A 60 -20.34 14.34 10.37
CA LYS A 60 -20.40 15.52 9.49
C LYS A 60 -19.46 15.46 8.27
N ARG A 61 -20.02 14.96 7.19
CA ARG A 61 -19.44 15.08 5.83
C ARG A 61 -19.21 16.54 5.48
N THR A 62 -18.07 17.05 5.86
CA THR A 62 -17.61 18.40 5.51
C THR A 62 -17.30 18.45 4.02
N LEU A 63 -17.25 19.65 3.46
CA LEU A 63 -16.83 19.86 2.07
C LEU A 63 -15.46 19.22 1.79
N PHE A 64 -14.57 19.25 2.77
CA PHE A 64 -13.25 18.61 2.73
C PHE A 64 -13.32 17.09 2.51
N GLU A 65 -14.20 16.39 3.21
CA GLU A 65 -14.37 14.93 3.00
C GLU A 65 -14.85 14.62 1.59
N LYS A 66 -15.77 15.41 1.06
CA LYS A 66 -16.23 15.24 -0.34
C LYS A 66 -15.10 15.44 -1.34
N ILE A 67 -14.26 16.45 -1.13
CA ILE A 67 -13.10 16.69 -1.98
C ILE A 67 -12.09 15.57 -1.84
N TYR A 68 -11.78 15.11 -0.62
CA TYR A 68 -10.89 13.99 -0.35
C TYR A 68 -11.37 12.71 -1.05
N HIS A 69 -12.64 12.35 -0.91
CA HIS A 69 -13.20 11.17 -1.58
C HIS A 69 -13.18 11.30 -3.11
N LEU A 70 -13.37 12.50 -3.64
CA LEU A 70 -13.28 12.74 -5.08
C LEU A 70 -11.84 12.55 -5.58
N VAL A 71 -10.86 13.13 -4.88
CA VAL A 71 -9.43 12.99 -5.21
C VAL A 71 -9.01 11.53 -5.09
N LYS A 72 -9.35 10.85 -3.99
CA LYS A 72 -9.07 9.43 -3.78
C LYS A 72 -9.65 8.57 -4.92
N ARG A 73 -10.92 8.80 -5.28
CA ARG A 73 -11.57 8.06 -6.37
C ARG A 73 -10.87 8.28 -7.71
N ASN A 74 -10.47 9.53 -8.00
CA ASN A 74 -9.76 9.84 -9.23
C ASN A 74 -8.37 9.21 -9.27
N ALA A 75 -7.64 9.22 -8.15
CA ALA A 75 -6.36 8.54 -8.03
C ALA A 75 -6.49 7.02 -8.25
N ILE A 76 -7.49 6.38 -7.64
CA ILE A 76 -7.77 4.95 -7.84
C ILE A 76 -8.10 4.64 -9.31
N LYS A 77 -8.96 5.44 -9.94
CA LYS A 77 -9.26 5.29 -11.37
C LYS A 77 -8.02 5.47 -12.24
N GLY A 78 -7.15 6.42 -11.90
CA GLY A 78 -5.87 6.61 -12.59
C GLY A 78 -4.97 5.37 -12.49
N LYS A 79 -4.87 4.74 -11.31
CA LYS A 79 -4.13 3.50 -11.10
C LYS A 79 -4.70 2.35 -11.94
N VAL A 80 -6.03 2.16 -11.96
CA VAL A 80 -6.67 1.12 -12.78
C VAL A 80 -6.48 1.40 -14.27
N SER A 81 -6.57 2.66 -14.69
CA SER A 81 -6.30 3.05 -16.08
C SER A 81 -4.86 2.77 -16.49
N LEU A 82 -3.89 3.02 -15.60
CA LEU A 82 -2.48 2.72 -15.84
C LEU A 82 -2.29 1.25 -16.18
N ILE A 83 -2.73 0.33 -15.30
CA ILE A 83 -2.58 -1.11 -15.54
C ILE A 83 -3.36 -1.59 -16.76
N THR A 84 -4.51 -0.96 -17.06
CA THR A 84 -5.31 -1.33 -18.24
C THR A 84 -4.65 -0.87 -19.54
N ASN A 85 -3.95 0.28 -19.53
CA ASN A 85 -3.25 0.78 -20.71
C ASN A 85 -1.98 -0.02 -21.03
N GLU A 86 -1.30 -0.55 -20.00
CA GLU A 86 -0.12 -1.41 -20.18
C GLU A 86 -0.48 -2.82 -20.68
N GLN A 87 -1.72 -3.25 -20.44
CA GLN A 87 -2.23 -4.54 -20.88
C GLN A 87 -3.21 -4.37 -22.05
N ASN A 88 -3.06 -5.17 -23.09
CA ASN A 88 -3.98 -5.14 -24.24
C ASN A 88 -5.38 -5.68 -23.89
N GLN A 89 -5.49 -6.45 -22.83
CA GLN A 89 -6.75 -7.03 -22.34
C GLN A 89 -6.72 -7.15 -20.82
N LYS A 90 -7.90 -7.14 -20.22
CA LYS A 90 -8.04 -7.37 -18.79
C LYS A 90 -7.90 -8.85 -18.48
N GLY A 91 -7.22 -9.15 -17.39
CA GLY A 91 -6.91 -10.50 -16.95
C GLY A 91 -6.98 -10.62 -15.44
N LYS A 92 -6.08 -11.40 -14.86
CA LYS A 92 -5.97 -11.63 -13.43
C LYS A 92 -5.00 -10.63 -12.80
N LEU A 93 -5.48 -9.95 -11.77
CA LEU A 93 -4.75 -8.93 -11.01
C LEU A 93 -4.54 -9.40 -9.57
N LEU A 94 -3.28 -9.42 -9.13
CA LEU A 94 -2.92 -9.55 -7.73
C LEU A 94 -2.48 -8.18 -7.20
N ASP A 95 -3.06 -7.75 -6.07
CA ASP A 95 -2.62 -6.54 -5.36
C ASP A 95 -2.08 -6.90 -3.99
N ILE A 96 -0.78 -6.68 -3.77
CA ILE A 96 -0.09 -6.96 -2.52
C ILE A 96 -0.12 -5.72 -1.65
N GLY A 97 -0.58 -5.86 -0.38
CA GLY A 97 -0.83 -4.73 0.52
C GLY A 97 -2.06 -3.93 0.10
N SER A 98 -3.14 -4.64 -0.23
CA SER A 98 -4.34 -4.04 -0.83
C SER A 98 -5.18 -3.19 0.13
N GLY A 99 -4.82 -3.12 1.41
CA GLY A 99 -5.49 -2.30 2.41
C GLY A 99 -7.00 -2.57 2.48
N THR A 100 -7.80 -1.52 2.46
CA THR A 100 -9.27 -1.60 2.48
C THR A 100 -9.90 -2.00 1.14
N GLY A 101 -9.10 -2.39 0.15
CA GLY A 101 -9.53 -2.98 -1.11
C GLY A 101 -10.14 -2.03 -2.14
N ASP A 102 -10.10 -0.71 -1.94
CA ASP A 102 -10.78 0.23 -2.84
C ASP A 102 -10.25 0.19 -4.28
N PHE A 103 -8.94 -0.06 -4.45
CA PHE A 103 -8.32 -0.23 -5.77
C PHE A 103 -8.83 -1.51 -6.45
N LEU A 104 -8.85 -2.63 -5.71
CA LEU A 104 -9.34 -3.91 -6.24
C LEU A 104 -10.83 -3.86 -6.59
N VAL A 105 -11.65 -3.18 -5.78
CA VAL A 105 -13.08 -2.98 -6.10
C VAL A 105 -13.26 -2.21 -7.41
N GLU A 106 -12.51 -1.14 -7.61
CA GLU A 106 -12.57 -0.37 -8.87
C GLU A 106 -12.06 -1.21 -10.05
N ALA A 107 -10.96 -1.97 -9.88
CA ALA A 107 -10.45 -2.87 -10.91
C ALA A 107 -11.49 -3.94 -11.30
N LYS A 108 -12.14 -4.56 -10.30
CA LYS A 108 -13.23 -5.53 -10.51
C LYS A 108 -14.40 -4.91 -11.29
N ASN A 109 -14.82 -3.70 -10.93
CA ASN A 109 -15.88 -2.99 -11.63
C ASN A 109 -15.53 -2.70 -13.10
N GLN A 110 -14.24 -2.58 -13.40
CA GLN A 110 -13.74 -2.44 -14.76
C GLN A 110 -13.49 -3.77 -15.48
N GLY A 111 -13.74 -4.90 -14.82
CA GLY A 111 -13.71 -6.25 -15.43
C GLY A 111 -12.40 -7.02 -15.23
N TRP A 112 -11.56 -6.65 -14.26
CA TRP A 112 -10.43 -7.45 -13.83
C TRP A 112 -10.88 -8.61 -12.93
N ASP A 113 -10.22 -9.76 -13.04
CA ASP A 113 -10.32 -10.86 -12.08
C ASP A 113 -9.30 -10.59 -10.95
N ILE A 114 -9.79 -10.34 -9.74
CA ILE A 114 -8.99 -9.75 -8.67
C ILE A 114 -8.67 -10.72 -7.55
N LEU A 115 -7.46 -10.61 -7.02
CA LEU A 115 -7.03 -11.25 -5.77
C LEU A 115 -6.22 -10.23 -4.95
N GLY A 116 -6.47 -10.15 -3.65
CA GLY A 116 -5.72 -9.33 -2.72
C GLY A 116 -4.83 -10.16 -1.81
N TYR A 117 -3.79 -9.52 -1.29
CA TYR A 117 -3.05 -9.94 -0.10
C TYR A 117 -2.96 -8.75 0.85
N GLU A 118 -3.38 -8.94 2.10
CA GLU A 118 -3.35 -7.90 3.15
C GLU A 118 -3.12 -8.55 4.51
N PRO A 119 -1.99 -8.24 5.19
CA PRO A 119 -1.69 -8.81 6.50
C PRO A 119 -2.53 -8.19 7.64
N ASN A 120 -3.02 -6.95 7.47
CA ASN A 120 -3.85 -6.29 8.48
C ASN A 120 -5.29 -6.83 8.41
N SER A 121 -5.72 -7.50 9.49
CA SER A 121 -7.03 -8.16 9.58
C SER A 121 -8.20 -7.18 9.47
N ASP A 122 -8.09 -5.96 10.02
CA ASP A 122 -9.17 -4.98 10.02
C ASP A 122 -9.37 -4.41 8.62
N ALA A 123 -8.28 -4.05 7.94
CA ALA A 123 -8.32 -3.60 6.55
C ALA A 123 -8.87 -4.69 5.63
N LYS A 124 -8.39 -5.94 5.80
CA LYS A 124 -8.87 -7.11 5.06
C LYS A 124 -10.37 -7.34 5.25
N ASN A 125 -10.88 -7.27 6.49
CA ASN A 125 -12.30 -7.43 6.77
C ASN A 125 -13.16 -6.36 6.07
N LEU A 126 -12.70 -5.11 6.05
CA LEU A 126 -13.37 -4.04 5.31
C LEU A 126 -13.41 -4.32 3.80
N ALA A 127 -12.33 -4.84 3.25
CA ALA A 127 -12.26 -5.18 1.82
C ALA A 127 -13.12 -6.40 1.46
N VAL A 128 -13.17 -7.43 2.32
CA VAL A 128 -14.05 -8.61 2.15
C VAL A 128 -15.50 -8.18 2.11
N ASN A 129 -15.92 -7.25 2.97
CA ASN A 129 -17.29 -6.69 2.97
C ASN A 129 -17.63 -5.95 1.65
N LYS A 130 -16.63 -5.52 0.89
CA LYS A 130 -16.77 -4.91 -0.45
C LYS A 130 -16.70 -5.95 -1.58
N GLY A 131 -16.55 -7.24 -1.26
CA GLY A 131 -16.51 -8.34 -2.22
C GLY A 131 -15.12 -8.59 -2.83
N VAL A 132 -14.05 -8.24 -2.12
CA VAL A 132 -12.67 -8.61 -2.48
C VAL A 132 -12.36 -9.99 -1.92
N THR A 133 -11.69 -10.82 -2.71
CA THR A 133 -11.14 -12.13 -2.28
C THR A 133 -9.66 -12.00 -1.97
N PHE A 134 -9.16 -12.82 -1.01
CA PHE A 134 -7.80 -12.74 -0.53
C PHE A 134 -7.11 -14.10 -0.57
N THR A 135 -5.78 -14.08 -0.75
CA THR A 135 -4.91 -15.19 -0.38
C THR A 135 -4.31 -14.96 1.01
N GLU A 136 -4.04 -16.04 1.73
CA GLU A 136 -3.31 -15.99 3.00
C GLU A 136 -1.80 -16.09 2.80
N ASP A 137 -1.38 -16.67 1.67
CA ASP A 137 0.03 -16.87 1.35
C ASP A 137 0.27 -16.60 -0.13
N ILE A 138 1.05 -15.56 -0.43
CA ILE A 138 1.43 -15.20 -1.79
C ILE A 138 2.43 -16.20 -2.40
N PHE A 139 3.21 -16.90 -1.56
CA PHE A 139 4.19 -17.87 -2.02
C PHE A 139 3.56 -19.22 -2.37
N ALA A 140 2.33 -19.49 -1.92
CA ALA A 140 1.57 -20.67 -2.31
C ALA A 140 0.84 -20.50 -3.65
N LEU A 141 0.83 -19.30 -4.23
CA LEU A 141 0.18 -19.03 -5.51
C LEU A 141 0.98 -19.68 -6.66
N PRO A 142 0.29 -20.25 -7.66
CA PRO A 142 0.98 -20.83 -8.81
C PRO A 142 1.78 -19.77 -9.57
N GLU A 143 2.94 -20.15 -10.08
CA GLU A 143 3.74 -19.30 -10.95
C GLU A 143 2.98 -18.92 -12.21
N ASN A 144 3.21 -17.70 -12.73
CA ASN A 144 2.61 -17.19 -13.95
C ASN A 144 1.07 -17.21 -13.97
N SER A 145 0.44 -17.11 -12.78
CA SER A 145 -1.02 -17.17 -12.64
C SER A 145 -1.71 -15.81 -12.70
N PHE A 146 -0.96 -14.72 -12.77
CA PHE A 146 -1.47 -13.35 -12.85
C PHE A 146 -0.88 -12.61 -14.04
N ASP A 147 -1.71 -11.80 -14.68
CA ASP A 147 -1.30 -10.93 -15.79
C ASP A 147 -0.68 -9.63 -15.28
N VAL A 148 -1.11 -9.18 -14.10
CA VAL A 148 -0.59 -7.98 -13.42
C VAL A 148 -0.46 -8.26 -11.93
N VAL A 149 0.67 -7.81 -11.36
CA VAL A 149 0.89 -7.74 -9.92
C VAL A 149 1.14 -6.27 -9.55
N THR A 150 0.43 -5.77 -8.56
CA THR A 150 0.59 -4.39 -8.05
C THR A 150 1.03 -4.39 -6.59
N MET A 151 1.86 -3.39 -6.26
CA MET A 151 2.35 -3.09 -4.91
C MET A 151 2.36 -1.57 -4.75
N TRP A 152 1.29 -1.01 -4.17
CA TRP A 152 1.18 0.43 -4.00
C TRP A 152 1.66 0.82 -2.61
N HIS A 153 2.77 1.56 -2.52
CA HIS A 153 3.38 1.98 -1.25
C HIS A 153 3.77 0.81 -0.33
N ILE A 154 4.33 -0.25 -0.89
CA ILE A 154 4.76 -1.45 -0.14
C ILE A 154 6.27 -1.60 -0.13
N LEU A 155 6.96 -1.29 -1.24
CA LEU A 155 8.40 -1.51 -1.37
C LEU A 155 9.24 -0.52 -0.57
N GLU A 156 8.66 0.60 -0.17
CA GLU A 156 9.28 1.60 0.68
C GLU A 156 9.20 1.29 2.19
N GLN A 157 8.58 0.18 2.58
CA GLN A 157 8.35 -0.21 3.97
C GLN A 157 9.30 -1.28 4.49
#